data_014750b2cffeecf7cc801873444fd9d7
#
_entry.id   014750b2cffeecf7cc801873444fd9d7
#
_cell.length_a   1.000
_cell.length_b   1.000
_cell.length_c   1.000
_cell.angle_alpha   90.00
_cell.angle_beta   90.00
_cell.angle_gamma   90.00
#
_symmetry.space_group_name_H-M   'P 1'
#
loop_
_entity.id
_entity.type
_entity.pdbx_description
1 polymer ?
#
loop_
_entity_poly.entity_id
_entity_poly.type
_entity_poly.pdbx_seq_one_letter_code
_entity_poly.pdbx_strand_id
1 'polypeptide(L)'
;VQCVIDGNPIKNLKDTNVKKMTDGHLKDEITKIDSVFSKVYDNASGYVHLSEKAFYQTVEKCADNKLEFQIGQPLPEKRNDPLLESADAYIHFVKLHFKMLQAVVESKERFDAAQSEREAQEV
;
A
#
# COMPACT_ATOMS: atom_id res chain seq x y z
N VAL A 1 -4.59 -10.44 -15.71
CA VAL A 1 -3.17 -10.20 -16.03
C VAL A 1 -3.02 -9.67 -17.45
N GLN A 2 -3.62 -10.30 -18.48
CA GLN A 2 -3.50 -9.88 -19.89
C GLN A 2 -3.89 -8.41 -20.10
N CYS A 3 -4.99 -7.94 -19.52
CA CYS A 3 -5.43 -6.54 -19.65
C CYS A 3 -4.39 -5.51 -19.15
N VAL A 4 -3.57 -5.86 -18.16
CA VAL A 4 -2.50 -4.98 -17.65
C VAL A 4 -1.31 -5.01 -18.60
N ILE A 5 -0.97 -6.17 -19.15
CA ILE A 5 0.07 -6.31 -20.17
C ILE A 5 -0.29 -5.50 -21.43
N ASP A 6 -1.57 -5.47 -21.80
CA ASP A 6 -2.10 -4.70 -22.91
C ASP A 6 -2.20 -3.18 -22.65
N GLY A 7 -1.68 -2.72 -21.50
CA GLY A 7 -1.61 -1.30 -21.15
C GLY A 7 -2.90 -0.71 -20.57
N ASN A 8 -3.89 -1.52 -20.23
CA ASN A 8 -5.12 -1.04 -19.59
C ASN A 8 -4.85 -0.62 -18.14
N PRO A 9 -5.21 0.61 -17.73
CA PRO A 9 -5.04 1.04 -16.35
C PRO A 9 -5.81 0.15 -15.37
N ILE A 10 -5.16 -0.25 -14.26
CA ILE A 10 -5.74 -1.11 -13.22
C ILE A 10 -7.08 -0.56 -12.70
N LYS A 11 -7.19 0.76 -12.54
CA LYS A 11 -8.43 1.43 -12.10
C LYS A 11 -9.65 1.19 -12.99
N ASN A 12 -9.45 0.75 -14.22
CA ASN A 12 -10.53 0.43 -15.15
C ASN A 12 -10.94 -1.05 -15.11
N LEU A 13 -10.13 -1.89 -14.49
CA LEU A 13 -10.46 -3.30 -14.28
C LEU A 13 -11.58 -3.43 -13.24
N LYS A 14 -12.27 -4.54 -13.30
CA LYS A 14 -13.32 -4.87 -12.34
C LYS A 14 -12.94 -6.14 -11.58
N ASP A 15 -13.28 -6.20 -10.32
CA ASP A 15 -13.17 -7.38 -9.50
C ASP A 15 -14.29 -8.42 -9.82
N THR A 16 -14.30 -9.52 -9.11
CA THR A 16 -15.34 -10.57 -9.24
C THR A 16 -16.74 -10.05 -8.92
N ASN A 17 -16.87 -8.96 -8.16
CA ASN A 17 -18.13 -8.30 -7.81
C ASN A 17 -18.48 -7.14 -8.76
N VAL A 18 -17.80 -7.05 -9.91
CA VAL A 18 -18.00 -6.02 -10.93
C VAL A 18 -17.66 -4.60 -10.45
N LYS A 19 -16.99 -4.46 -9.31
CA LYS A 19 -16.50 -3.15 -8.81
C LYS A 19 -15.19 -2.77 -9.48
N LYS A 20 -15.04 -1.50 -9.81
CA LYS A 20 -13.78 -0.98 -10.37
C LYS A 20 -12.65 -1.05 -9.35
N MET A 21 -11.47 -1.48 -9.79
CA MET A 21 -10.25 -1.55 -8.98
C MET A 21 -9.60 -0.16 -8.80
N THR A 22 -10.37 0.77 -8.22
CA THR A 22 -9.85 2.08 -7.82
C THR A 22 -9.00 1.96 -6.55
N ASP A 23 -8.11 2.94 -6.31
CA ASP A 23 -7.25 2.96 -5.11
C ASP A 23 -8.06 2.84 -3.81
N GLY A 24 -9.20 3.52 -3.73
CA GLY A 24 -10.10 3.42 -2.58
C GLY A 24 -10.67 2.02 -2.39
N HIS A 25 -11.14 1.38 -3.47
CA HIS A 25 -11.63 0.01 -3.39
C HIS A 25 -10.54 -0.99 -3.02
N LEU A 26 -9.34 -0.87 -3.63
CA LEU A 26 -8.20 -1.71 -3.29
C LEU A 26 -7.76 -1.52 -1.84
N LYS A 27 -7.73 -0.27 -1.35
CA LYS A 27 -7.47 0.04 0.05
C LYS A 27 -8.46 -0.68 0.98
N ASP A 28 -9.76 -0.61 0.68
CA ASP A 28 -10.80 -1.23 1.49
C ASP A 28 -10.65 -2.77 1.51
N GLU A 29 -10.35 -3.39 0.37
CA GLU A 29 -10.15 -4.84 0.31
C GLU A 29 -8.89 -5.29 1.07
N ILE A 30 -7.78 -4.57 0.94
CA ILE A 30 -6.55 -4.86 1.71
C ILE A 30 -6.78 -4.65 3.21
N THR A 31 -7.55 -3.63 3.59
CA THR A 31 -7.86 -3.34 4.99
C THR A 31 -8.64 -4.48 5.67
N LYS A 32 -9.40 -5.27 4.91
CA LYS A 32 -10.07 -6.48 5.44
C LYS A 32 -9.06 -7.57 5.81
N ILE A 33 -7.93 -7.62 5.11
CA ILE A 33 -6.86 -8.59 5.36
C ILE A 33 -5.92 -8.09 6.46
N ASP A 34 -5.64 -6.79 6.44
CA ASP A 34 -4.72 -6.13 7.36
C ASP A 34 -5.27 -4.75 7.78
N SER A 35 -5.77 -4.67 9.01
CA SER A 35 -6.39 -3.45 9.55
C SER A 35 -5.42 -2.27 9.72
N VAL A 36 -4.11 -2.54 9.79
CA VAL A 36 -3.07 -1.50 9.91
C VAL A 36 -2.90 -0.75 8.61
N PHE A 37 -3.20 -1.42 7.47
CA PHE A 37 -3.00 -0.86 6.13
C PHE A 37 -3.70 0.49 5.94
N SER A 38 -4.97 0.62 6.34
CA SER A 38 -5.72 1.88 6.17
C SER A 38 -5.03 3.05 6.86
N LYS A 39 -4.60 2.86 8.12
CA LYS A 39 -3.94 3.91 8.90
C LYS A 39 -2.64 4.37 8.25
N VAL A 40 -1.82 3.44 7.78
CA VAL A 40 -0.54 3.77 7.15
C VAL A 40 -0.76 4.40 5.77
N TYR A 41 -1.71 3.88 4.98
CA TYR A 41 -2.07 4.47 3.69
C TYR A 41 -2.54 5.92 3.82
N ASP A 42 -3.43 6.21 4.78
CA ASP A 42 -3.93 7.57 4.99
C ASP A 42 -2.85 8.53 5.47
N ASN A 43 -1.94 8.06 6.33
CA ASN A 43 -0.78 8.83 6.75
C ASN A 43 0.16 9.10 5.56
N ALA A 44 0.55 8.07 4.80
CA ALA A 44 1.46 8.22 3.66
C ALA A 44 0.86 9.09 2.55
N SER A 45 -0.42 8.91 2.23
CA SER A 45 -1.15 9.73 1.27
C SER A 45 -1.17 11.21 1.70
N GLY A 46 -1.32 11.47 2.99
CA GLY A 46 -1.25 12.81 3.55
C GLY A 46 0.08 13.51 3.31
N TYR A 47 1.20 12.79 3.32
CA TYR A 47 2.51 13.36 3.00
C TYR A 47 2.65 13.70 1.52
N VAL A 48 2.19 12.83 0.63
CA VAL A 48 2.27 13.05 -0.82
C VAL A 48 1.42 14.25 -1.26
N HIS A 49 0.29 14.46 -0.63
CA HIS A 49 -0.65 15.53 -0.98
C HIS A 49 -0.46 16.82 -0.17
N LEU A 50 0.73 17.04 0.43
CA LEU A 50 1.01 18.26 1.22
C LEU A 50 -0.07 18.55 2.26
N SER A 51 -0.52 17.51 2.97
CA SER A 51 -1.50 17.66 4.02
C SER A 51 -1.00 18.61 5.11
N GLU A 52 -1.90 19.14 5.88
CA GLU A 52 -1.60 19.94 7.08
C GLU A 52 -0.53 19.26 7.96
N LYS A 53 -0.59 17.94 8.09
CA LYS A 53 0.37 17.15 8.85
C LYS A 53 1.78 17.16 8.25
N ALA A 54 1.94 17.09 6.93
CA ALA A 54 3.22 17.21 6.25
C ALA A 54 3.79 18.64 6.39
N PHE A 55 2.92 19.63 6.30
CA PHE A 55 3.30 21.02 6.50
C PHE A 55 3.86 21.27 7.92
N TYR A 56 3.14 20.84 8.97
CA TYR A 56 3.59 21.01 10.36
C TYR A 56 4.86 20.22 10.73
N GLN A 57 5.23 19.23 9.94
CA GLN A 57 6.50 18.53 10.14
C GLN A 57 7.70 19.22 9.51
N THR A 58 7.46 20.08 8.51
CA THR A 58 8.52 20.84 7.83
C THR A 58 8.66 22.26 8.35
N VAL A 59 7.69 22.72 9.12
CA VAL A 59 7.65 24.11 9.61
C VAL A 59 7.70 24.13 11.13
N GLU A 60 8.65 24.85 11.67
CA GLU A 60 8.75 25.12 13.11
C GLU A 60 8.33 26.56 13.39
N LYS A 61 7.45 26.74 14.37
CA LYS A 61 7.01 28.07 14.79
C LYS A 61 8.05 28.62 15.77
N CYS A 62 8.81 29.59 15.32
CA CYS A 62 9.75 30.30 16.16
C CYS A 62 9.10 31.45 16.93
N ALA A 63 9.79 31.95 17.97
CA ALA A 63 9.42 33.20 18.64
C ALA A 63 9.30 34.35 17.60
N ASP A 64 8.54 35.38 17.89
CA ASP A 64 8.31 36.52 17.01
C ASP A 64 7.44 36.28 15.75
N ASN A 65 6.54 35.30 15.76
CA ASN A 65 5.64 35.04 14.63
C ASN A 65 6.37 34.68 13.31
N LYS A 66 7.60 34.21 13.39
CA LYS A 66 8.34 33.69 12.23
C LYS A 66 8.12 32.22 12.06
N LEU A 67 8.10 31.78 10.81
CA LEU A 67 8.07 30.37 10.44
C LEU A 67 9.45 29.99 9.88
N GLU A 68 10.08 28.97 10.44
CA GLU A 68 11.30 28.37 9.92
C GLU A 68 10.99 27.08 9.17
N PHE A 69 11.52 26.98 7.96
CA PHE A 69 11.45 25.75 7.18
C PHE A 69 12.73 24.95 7.39
N GLN A 70 12.61 23.73 7.88
CA GLN A 70 13.74 22.81 8.02
C GLN A 70 14.03 22.14 6.68
N ILE A 71 15.08 22.59 5.99
CA ILE A 71 15.54 21.97 4.74
C ILE A 71 16.95 21.40 4.99
N GLY A 72 17.06 20.05 4.88
CA GLY A 72 18.37 19.38 4.90
C GLY A 72 19.10 19.38 6.24
N GLN A 73 18.44 19.68 7.35
CA GLN A 73 19.04 19.55 8.68
C GLN A 73 18.97 18.10 9.21
N PRO A 74 19.96 17.67 10.01
CA PRO A 74 19.87 16.40 10.72
C PRO A 74 18.62 16.38 11.59
N LEU A 75 17.87 15.27 11.54
CA LEU A 75 16.70 15.10 12.40
C LEU A 75 17.14 15.20 13.88
N PRO A 76 16.49 16.05 14.70
CA PRO A 76 16.75 16.08 16.13
C PRO A 76 16.52 14.69 16.75
N GLU A 77 17.29 14.34 17.78
CA GLU A 77 17.16 13.03 18.48
C GLU A 77 15.72 12.68 18.86
N LYS A 78 14.89 13.66 19.17
CA LYS A 78 13.46 13.50 19.47
C LYS A 78 12.59 13.05 18.28
N ARG A 79 13.14 12.99 17.05
CA ARG A 79 12.42 12.56 15.82
C ARG A 79 12.80 11.17 15.35
N ASN A 80 13.51 10.40 16.16
CA ASN A 80 13.84 9.01 15.80
C ASN A 80 12.59 8.11 15.79
N ASP A 81 11.59 8.37 16.63
CA ASP A 81 10.37 7.57 16.70
C ASP A 81 9.62 7.48 15.36
N PRO A 82 9.35 8.58 14.63
CA PRO A 82 8.71 8.52 13.32
C PRO A 82 9.52 7.76 12.26
N LEU A 83 10.86 7.79 12.33
CA LEU A 83 11.71 7.01 11.44
C LEU A 83 11.62 5.52 11.73
N LEU A 84 11.64 5.14 13.01
CA LEU A 84 11.47 3.75 13.45
C LEU A 84 10.08 3.24 13.09
N GLU A 85 9.02 4.02 13.34
CA GLU A 85 7.65 3.67 12.93
C GLU A 85 7.55 3.47 11.40
N SER A 86 8.23 4.31 10.61
CA SER A 86 8.25 4.19 9.16
C SER A 86 8.99 2.93 8.70
N ALA A 87 10.11 2.59 9.36
CA ALA A 87 10.86 1.37 9.08
C ALA A 87 10.05 0.12 9.45
N ASP A 88 9.39 0.12 10.60
CA ASP A 88 8.53 -0.99 11.04
C ASP A 88 7.33 -1.16 10.10
N ALA A 89 6.69 -0.07 9.68
CA ALA A 89 5.62 -0.10 8.69
C ALA A 89 6.11 -0.68 7.35
N TYR A 90 7.28 -0.27 6.89
CA TYR A 90 7.88 -0.81 5.67
C TYR A 90 8.12 -2.31 5.76
N ILE A 91 8.75 -2.78 6.85
CA ILE A 91 9.00 -4.21 7.09
C ILE A 91 7.68 -4.99 7.13
N HIS A 92 6.66 -4.45 7.80
CA HIS A 92 5.33 -5.05 7.88
C HIS A 92 4.72 -5.25 6.49
N PHE A 93 4.75 -4.21 5.64
CA PHE A 93 4.18 -4.29 4.30
C PHE A 93 4.97 -5.16 3.33
N VAL A 94 6.29 -5.22 3.46
CA VAL A 94 7.09 -6.18 2.71
C VAL A 94 6.66 -7.62 3.06
N LYS A 95 6.47 -7.93 4.35
CA LYS A 95 5.98 -9.24 4.78
C LYS A 95 4.56 -9.53 4.26
N LEU A 96 3.66 -8.54 4.31
CA LEU A 96 2.31 -8.67 3.78
C LEU A 96 2.34 -8.93 2.26
N HIS A 97 3.17 -8.20 1.53
CA HIS A 97 3.34 -8.38 0.09
C HIS A 97 3.79 -9.82 -0.26
N PHE A 98 4.77 -10.36 0.45
CA PHE A 98 5.22 -11.74 0.24
C PHE A 98 4.11 -12.76 0.54
N LYS A 99 3.32 -12.57 1.59
CA LYS A 99 2.15 -13.42 1.87
C LYS A 99 1.12 -13.38 0.75
N MET A 100 0.86 -12.20 0.19
CA MET A 100 -0.08 -12.06 -0.94
C MET A 100 0.46 -12.74 -2.20
N LEU A 101 1.75 -12.59 -2.51
CA LEU A 101 2.38 -13.30 -3.63
C LEU A 101 2.30 -14.81 -3.46
N GLN A 102 2.59 -15.33 -2.27
CA GLN A 102 2.47 -16.75 -1.96
C GLN A 102 1.03 -17.24 -2.19
N ALA A 103 0.03 -16.51 -1.72
CA ALA A 103 -1.38 -16.87 -1.93
C ALA A 103 -1.76 -16.91 -3.43
N VAL A 104 -1.18 -16.01 -4.24
CA VAL A 104 -1.39 -16.04 -5.70
C VAL A 104 -0.76 -17.28 -6.32
N VAL A 105 0.47 -17.63 -5.94
CA VAL A 105 1.15 -18.85 -6.44
C VAL A 105 0.37 -20.09 -6.07
N GLU A 106 -0.02 -20.25 -4.80
CA GLU A 106 -0.81 -21.40 -4.33
C GLU A 106 -2.19 -21.50 -5.02
N SER A 107 -2.80 -20.34 -5.33
CA SER A 107 -4.06 -20.32 -6.08
C SER A 107 -3.88 -20.81 -7.51
N LYS A 108 -2.76 -20.42 -8.15
CA LYS A 108 -2.43 -20.86 -9.49
C LYS A 108 -2.16 -22.37 -9.53
N GLU A 109 -1.36 -22.88 -8.61
CA GLU A 109 -1.03 -24.31 -8.51
C GLU A 109 -2.30 -25.15 -8.35
N ARG A 110 -3.23 -24.70 -7.49
CA ARG A 110 -4.54 -25.37 -7.31
C ARG A 110 -5.38 -25.35 -8.58
N PHE A 111 -5.36 -24.25 -9.32
CA PHE A 111 -6.09 -24.14 -10.58
C PHE A 111 -5.50 -25.09 -11.63
N ASP A 112 -4.18 -25.09 -11.79
CA ASP A 112 -3.48 -25.93 -12.77
C ASP A 112 -3.70 -27.43 -12.46
N ALA A 113 -3.68 -27.84 -11.18
CA ALA A 113 -3.98 -29.20 -10.75
C ALA A 113 -5.43 -29.61 -11.09
N ALA A 114 -6.39 -28.74 -10.78
CA ALA A 114 -7.81 -28.99 -11.07
C ALA A 114 -8.10 -29.08 -12.59
N GLN A 115 -7.35 -28.32 -13.39
CA GLN A 115 -7.47 -28.40 -14.85
C GLN A 115 -6.92 -29.74 -15.37
N SER A 116 -5.76 -30.17 -14.90
CA SER A 116 -5.14 -31.45 -15.29
C SER A 116 -6.03 -32.64 -14.92
N GLU A 117 -6.69 -32.59 -13.76
CA GLU A 117 -7.65 -33.65 -13.36
C GLU A 117 -8.89 -33.74 -14.29
N ARG A 118 -9.40 -32.59 -14.77
CA ARG A 118 -10.53 -32.56 -15.71
C ARG A 118 -10.12 -33.11 -17.06
N GLU A 119 -8.97 -32.75 -17.59
CA GLU A 119 -8.45 -33.25 -18.85
C GLU A 119 -8.21 -34.78 -18.81
N ALA A 120 -7.82 -35.33 -17.65
CA ALA A 120 -7.63 -36.78 -17.46
C ALA A 120 -8.94 -37.54 -17.36
N GLN A 121 -10.07 -36.89 -17.05
CA GLN A 121 -11.39 -37.53 -16.98
C GLN A 121 -12.18 -37.52 -18.31
N GLU A 122 -11.74 -36.68 -19.26
CA GLU A 122 -12.37 -36.57 -20.59
C GLU A 122 -11.76 -37.52 -21.62
N VAL A 123 -10.74 -38.29 -21.26
CA VAL A 123 -10.11 -39.34 -22.09
C VAL A 123 -10.62 -40.72 -21.71
#